data_00e6449a1e1df295b7664c5689ffd9d8
#
_entry.id   00e6449a1e1df295b7664c5689ffd9d8
#
_cell.length_a   1.000
_cell.length_b   1.000
_cell.length_c   1.000
_cell.angle_alpha   90.00
_cell.angle_beta   90.00
_cell.angle_gamma   90.00
#
_symmetry.space_group_name_H-M   'P 1'
#
loop_
_entity.id
_entity.type
_entity.pdbx_description
1 polymer ?
#
loop_
_entity_poly.entity_id
_entity_poly.type
_entity_poly.pdbx_seq_one_letter_code
_entity_poly.pdbx_strand_id
1 'polypeptide(L)'
;MLFRSVIAYGTMVHVCLAAAEETGVDAEVIDLRSLLPLDLDTIVESVKKTGRCVVVHEATKTCGYGAELVSLVQEHCFYSLEAPIERVTGWDTPYPHAYEWDYFPGPKRVGLALKKVLEA
;
A
#
# COMPACT_ATOMS: atom_id res chain seq x y z
N MET A 1 8.03 16.08 10.36
CA MET A 1 7.88 14.62 10.37
C MET A 1 7.20 14.20 9.08
N LEU A 2 7.82 13.28 8.35
CA LEU A 2 7.30 12.82 7.06
C LEU A 2 6.61 11.48 7.24
N PHE A 3 5.30 11.50 7.28
CA PHE A 3 4.50 10.29 7.31
C PHE A 3 4.18 9.80 5.91
N ARG A 4 3.89 8.52 5.82
CA ARG A 4 3.31 7.91 4.64
C ARG A 4 2.10 7.11 5.09
N SER A 5 1.08 7.06 4.26
CA SER A 5 -0.06 6.19 4.49
C SER A 5 0.18 4.88 3.73
N VAL A 6 0.07 3.76 4.41
CA VAL A 6 0.18 2.44 3.80
C VAL A 6 -1.14 1.73 3.99
N ILE A 7 -1.78 1.36 2.89
CA ILE A 7 -3.09 0.71 2.89
C ILE A 7 -2.89 -0.76 2.56
N ALA A 8 -3.30 -1.63 3.46
CA ALA A 8 -3.12 -3.06 3.30
C ALA A 8 -4.26 -3.85 3.94
N TYR A 9 -4.35 -5.12 3.61
CA TYR A 9 -5.28 -6.05 4.23
C TYR A 9 -4.68 -7.46 4.28
N GLY A 10 -5.21 -8.29 5.17
CA GLY A 10 -4.73 -9.66 5.36
C GLY A 10 -3.30 -9.71 5.87
N THR A 11 -2.55 -10.69 5.40
CA THR A 11 -1.16 -10.92 5.82
C THR A 11 -0.24 -9.74 5.49
N MET A 12 -0.57 -8.97 4.47
CA MET A 12 0.25 -7.84 4.05
C MET A 12 0.33 -6.73 5.09
N VAL A 13 -0.61 -6.63 6.02
CA VAL A 13 -0.52 -5.70 7.15
C VAL A 13 0.75 -5.97 7.95
N HIS A 14 1.03 -7.23 8.27
CA HIS A 14 2.23 -7.62 9.02
C HIS A 14 3.50 -7.35 8.23
N VAL A 15 3.47 -7.58 6.92
CA VAL A 15 4.59 -7.28 6.03
C VAL A 15 4.89 -5.78 6.00
N CYS A 16 3.85 -4.96 5.96
CA CYS A 16 4.01 -3.50 5.98
C CYS A 16 4.60 -3.00 7.29
N LEU A 17 4.16 -3.55 8.42
CA LEU A 17 4.72 -3.21 9.73
C LEU A 17 6.20 -3.58 9.81
N ALA A 18 6.57 -4.77 9.32
CA ALA A 18 7.96 -5.20 9.27
C ALA A 18 8.81 -4.30 8.37
N ALA A 19 8.28 -3.90 7.22
CA ALA A 19 8.98 -3.02 6.29
C ALA A 19 9.23 -1.63 6.91
N ALA A 20 8.25 -1.09 7.60
CA ALA A 20 8.39 0.20 8.27
C ALA A 20 9.47 0.12 9.36
N GLU A 21 9.50 -0.95 10.13
CA GLU A 21 10.50 -1.16 11.17
C GLU A 21 11.91 -1.32 10.58
N GLU A 22 12.06 -2.15 9.56
CA GLU A 22 13.37 -2.42 8.93
C GLU A 22 13.96 -1.18 8.27
N THR A 23 13.14 -0.34 7.67
CA THR A 23 13.60 0.86 6.98
C THR A 23 13.71 2.08 7.89
N GLY A 24 13.14 2.02 9.09
CA GLY A 24 13.06 3.17 9.97
C GLY A 24 12.13 4.27 9.46
N VAL A 25 11.30 3.95 8.48
CA VAL A 25 10.37 4.90 7.88
C VAL A 25 9.14 5.08 8.76
N ASP A 26 8.78 6.34 8.98
CA ASP A 26 7.59 6.69 9.74
C ASP A 26 6.37 6.53 8.82
N ALA A 27 5.55 5.53 9.08
CA ALA A 27 4.41 5.19 8.25
C ALA A 27 3.17 4.88 9.09
N GLU A 28 2.02 5.35 8.62
CA GLU A 28 0.73 4.99 9.19
C GLU A 28 0.16 3.83 8.40
N VAL A 29 0.15 2.64 9.00
CA VAL A 29 -0.35 1.43 8.35
C VAL A 29 -1.84 1.28 8.66
N ILE A 30 -2.65 1.25 7.62
CA ILE A 30 -4.10 1.08 7.72
C ILE A 30 -4.45 -0.36 7.37
N ASP A 31 -5.01 -1.07 8.34
CA ASP A 31 -5.55 -2.42 8.15
C ASP A 31 -7.03 -2.28 7.77
N LEU A 32 -7.36 -2.54 6.51
CA LEU A 32 -8.70 -2.32 5.99
C LEU A 32 -9.78 -3.18 6.64
N ARG A 33 -9.45 -4.42 7.03
CA ARG A 33 -10.37 -5.39 7.61
C ARG A 33 -11.54 -5.77 6.71
N SER A 34 -12.20 -4.81 6.10
CA SER A 34 -13.32 -5.02 5.19
C SER A 34 -13.08 -4.27 3.88
N LEU A 35 -13.30 -4.94 2.75
CA LEU A 35 -13.14 -4.35 1.42
C LEU A 35 -14.45 -3.79 0.89
N LEU A 36 -15.57 -4.37 1.29
CA LEU A 36 -16.92 -3.91 0.93
C LEU A 36 -17.88 -4.31 2.05
N PRO A 37 -18.38 -3.37 2.86
CA PRO A 37 -18.13 -1.93 2.79
C PRO A 37 -16.71 -1.54 3.19
N LEU A 38 -16.19 -0.48 2.58
CA LEU A 38 -14.85 0.03 2.84
C LEU A 38 -14.94 1.26 3.76
N ASP A 39 -14.04 1.33 4.73
CA ASP A 39 -13.89 2.52 5.57
C ASP A 39 -13.08 3.58 4.82
N LEU A 40 -13.75 4.24 3.89
CA LEU A 40 -13.12 5.27 3.05
C LEU A 40 -12.70 6.50 3.85
N ASP A 41 -13.44 6.86 4.88
CA ASP A 41 -13.14 8.04 5.69
C ASP A 41 -11.77 7.94 6.37
N THR A 42 -11.44 6.78 6.91
CA THR A 42 -10.13 6.55 7.54
C THR A 42 -9.00 6.70 6.53
N ILE A 43 -9.17 6.16 5.33
CA ILE A 43 -8.19 6.26 4.24
C ILE A 43 -7.98 7.72 3.84
N VAL A 44 -9.05 8.41 3.57
CA VAL A 44 -9.02 9.81 3.12
C VAL A 44 -8.35 10.71 4.17
N GLU A 45 -8.73 10.55 5.43
CA GLU A 45 -8.15 11.31 6.53
C GLU A 45 -6.63 11.10 6.63
N SER A 46 -6.19 9.85 6.55
CA SER A 46 -4.77 9.51 6.61
C SER A 46 -3.99 10.10 5.44
N VAL A 47 -4.47 9.91 4.22
CA VAL A 47 -3.77 10.38 3.02
C VAL A 47 -3.71 11.91 2.97
N LYS A 48 -4.76 12.60 3.37
CA LYS A 48 -4.76 14.07 3.45
C LYS A 48 -3.72 14.59 4.45
N LYS A 49 -3.51 13.82 5.52
CA LYS A 49 -2.52 14.18 6.54
C LYS A 49 -1.08 13.94 6.05
N THR A 50 -0.85 12.85 5.34
CA THR A 50 0.51 12.43 4.97
C THR A 50 0.96 12.91 3.59
N GLY A 51 0.05 13.01 2.64
CA GLY A 51 0.35 13.37 1.27
C GLY A 51 1.03 12.28 0.43
N ARG A 52 1.32 11.12 1.01
CA ARG A 52 1.99 10.01 0.33
C ARG A 52 1.30 8.69 0.65
N CYS A 53 1.11 7.86 -0.36
CA CYS A 53 0.32 6.64 -0.22
C CYS A 53 0.97 5.45 -0.93
N VAL A 54 0.99 4.32 -0.25
CA VAL A 54 1.41 3.03 -0.80
C VAL A 54 0.28 2.04 -0.54
N VAL A 55 -0.09 1.26 -1.55
CA VAL A 55 -1.11 0.22 -1.45
C VAL A 55 -0.44 -1.14 -1.60
N VAL A 56 -0.71 -2.05 -0.67
CA VAL A 56 -0.06 -3.36 -0.64
C VAL A 56 -1.11 -4.47 -0.53
N HIS A 57 -1.06 -5.43 -1.44
CA HIS A 57 -1.90 -6.64 -1.36
C HIS A 57 -1.24 -7.83 -2.06
N GLU A 58 -1.77 -9.02 -1.83
CA GLU A 58 -1.25 -10.26 -2.41
C GLU A 58 -1.76 -10.51 -3.84
N ALA A 59 -2.91 -9.99 -4.18
CA ALA A 59 -3.52 -10.18 -5.49
C ALA A 59 -2.65 -9.58 -6.60
N THR A 60 -2.95 -9.95 -7.83
CA THR A 60 -2.24 -9.43 -9.00
C THR A 60 -2.39 -7.91 -9.11
N LYS A 61 -1.47 -7.29 -9.81
CA LYS A 61 -1.49 -5.84 -10.03
C LYS A 61 -2.65 -5.43 -10.94
N THR A 62 -2.79 -6.12 -12.08
CA THR A 62 -3.86 -5.86 -13.03
C THR A 62 -5.18 -6.40 -12.49
N CYS A 63 -6.20 -5.57 -12.44
CA CYS A 63 -7.52 -5.89 -11.90
C CYS A 63 -7.53 -6.27 -10.42
N GLY A 64 -6.43 -6.02 -9.69
CA GLY A 64 -6.40 -6.20 -8.25
C GLY A 64 -7.12 -5.07 -7.53
N TYR A 65 -7.53 -5.30 -6.29
CA TYR A 65 -8.28 -4.31 -5.51
C TYR A 65 -7.49 -3.01 -5.28
N GLY A 66 -6.17 -3.09 -5.31
CA GLY A 66 -5.32 -1.90 -5.18
C GLY A 66 -5.61 -0.83 -6.21
N ALA A 67 -5.99 -1.21 -7.43
CA ALA A 67 -6.37 -0.26 -8.48
C ALA A 67 -7.62 0.52 -8.09
N GLU A 68 -8.60 -0.13 -7.45
CA GLU A 68 -9.79 0.53 -6.91
C GLU A 68 -9.42 1.51 -5.80
N LEU A 69 -8.55 1.09 -4.89
CA LEU A 69 -8.08 1.96 -3.80
C LEU A 69 -7.36 3.19 -4.33
N VAL A 70 -6.50 3.02 -5.33
CA VAL A 70 -5.81 4.13 -5.99
C VAL A 70 -6.81 5.10 -6.61
N SER A 71 -7.84 4.58 -7.27
CA SER A 71 -8.90 5.41 -7.87
C SER A 71 -9.63 6.22 -6.81
N LEU A 72 -10.00 5.61 -5.69
CA LEU A 72 -10.69 6.29 -4.60
C LEU A 72 -9.81 7.38 -3.94
N VAL A 73 -8.55 7.07 -3.71
CA VAL A 73 -7.60 8.03 -3.14
C VAL A 73 -7.39 9.19 -4.09
N GLN A 74 -7.24 8.92 -5.37
CA GLN A 74 -7.07 9.96 -6.38
C GLN A 74 -8.32 10.87 -6.44
N GLU A 75 -9.50 10.28 -6.39
CA GLU A 75 -10.75 11.02 -6.45
C GLU A 75 -10.93 11.97 -5.24
N HIS A 76 -10.60 11.50 -4.04
CA HIS A 76 -10.85 12.25 -2.81
C HIS A 76 -9.65 13.04 -2.27
N CYS A 77 -8.44 12.68 -2.67
CA CYS A 77 -7.21 13.23 -2.08
C CYS A 77 -6.23 13.80 -3.12
N PHE A 78 -6.64 13.98 -4.36
CA PHE A 78 -5.74 14.39 -5.44
C PHE A 78 -4.90 15.63 -5.07
N TYR A 79 -5.53 16.65 -4.55
CA TYR A 79 -4.84 17.90 -4.23
C TYR A 79 -3.95 17.82 -2.98
N SER A 80 -4.05 16.74 -2.23
CA SER A 80 -3.20 16.52 -1.05
C SER A 80 -1.99 15.64 -1.36
N LEU A 81 -1.98 14.96 -2.52
CA LEU A 81 -0.90 14.05 -2.88
C LEU A 81 0.36 14.83 -3.30
N GLU A 82 1.49 14.42 -2.76
CA GLU A 82 2.82 14.99 -3.06
C GLU A 82 3.66 14.08 -3.93
N ALA A 83 3.19 12.85 -4.19
CA ALA A 83 3.90 11.85 -4.99
C ALA A 83 2.88 10.92 -5.65
N PRO A 84 3.25 10.24 -6.76
CA PRO A 84 2.41 9.19 -7.32
C PRO A 84 2.17 8.07 -6.29
N ILE A 85 0.98 7.49 -6.32
CA ILE A 85 0.64 6.37 -5.44
C ILE A 85 1.37 5.12 -5.93
N GLU A 86 2.11 4.46 -5.05
CA GLU A 86 2.79 3.21 -5.38
C GLU A 86 1.92 2.01 -5.01
N ARG A 87 1.97 0.98 -5.86
CA ARG A 87 1.30 -0.30 -5.60
C ARG A 87 2.32 -1.42 -5.50
N VAL A 88 2.31 -2.13 -4.40
CA VAL A 88 3.13 -3.34 -4.20
C VAL A 88 2.18 -4.53 -4.16
N THR A 89 2.27 -5.38 -5.14
CA THR A 89 1.27 -6.43 -5.39
C THR A 89 1.92 -7.77 -5.72
N GLY A 90 1.11 -8.82 -5.81
CA GLY A 90 1.53 -10.05 -6.47
C GLY A 90 1.80 -9.79 -7.96
N TRP A 91 2.48 -10.71 -8.61
CA TRP A 91 2.81 -10.57 -10.01
C TRP A 91 1.63 -10.95 -10.91
N ASP A 92 1.57 -10.35 -12.10
CA ASP A 92 0.54 -10.66 -13.10
C ASP A 92 0.86 -11.99 -13.81
N THR A 93 0.87 -13.06 -13.04
CA THR A 93 1.16 -14.42 -13.52
C THR A 93 0.18 -15.40 -12.88
N PRO A 94 0.01 -16.61 -13.43
CA PRO A 94 -0.69 -17.66 -12.71
C PRO A 94 -0.02 -17.91 -11.37
N TYR A 95 -0.80 -18.28 -10.36
CA TYR A 95 -0.27 -18.46 -9.01
C TYR A 95 0.78 -19.56 -8.95
N PRO A 96 2.02 -19.25 -8.59
CA PRO A 96 3.13 -20.22 -8.62
C PRO A 96 3.27 -20.94 -7.28
N HIS A 97 2.57 -22.05 -7.07
CA HIS A 97 2.55 -22.76 -5.79
C HIS A 97 3.95 -23.09 -5.24
N ALA A 98 4.91 -23.39 -6.12
CA ALA A 98 6.27 -23.72 -5.72
C ALA A 98 7.14 -22.47 -5.40
N TYR A 99 6.69 -21.30 -5.81
CA TYR A 99 7.45 -20.04 -5.70
C TYR A 99 6.66 -18.94 -5.00
N GLU A 100 5.89 -19.28 -3.99
CA GLU A 100 5.05 -18.32 -3.25
C GLU A 100 5.88 -17.16 -2.69
N TRP A 101 7.07 -17.45 -2.16
CA TRP A 101 7.93 -16.43 -1.57
C TRP A 101 8.42 -15.40 -2.57
N ASP A 102 8.53 -15.78 -3.84
CA ASP A 102 8.90 -14.84 -4.91
C ASP A 102 7.69 -14.08 -5.44
N TYR A 103 6.50 -14.67 -5.30
CA TYR A 103 5.25 -14.09 -5.79
C TYR A 103 4.71 -12.99 -4.87
N PHE A 104 4.64 -13.27 -3.57
CA PHE A 104 4.08 -12.33 -2.62
C PHE A 104 5.05 -11.19 -2.29
N PRO A 105 4.51 -9.95 -2.08
CA PRO A 105 5.34 -8.88 -1.58
C PRO A 105 5.94 -9.22 -0.22
N GLY A 106 7.22 -8.93 -0.05
CA GLY A 106 7.89 -9.04 1.23
C GLY A 106 8.32 -7.67 1.74
N PRO A 107 8.89 -7.60 2.96
CA PRO A 107 9.30 -6.31 3.55
C PRO A 107 10.27 -5.53 2.68
N LYS A 108 11.11 -6.18 1.90
CA LYS A 108 12.07 -5.51 1.02
C LYS A 108 11.37 -4.72 -0.09
N ARG A 109 10.40 -5.35 -0.77
CA ARG A 109 9.65 -4.68 -1.84
C ARG A 109 8.82 -3.53 -1.29
N VAL A 110 8.15 -3.74 -0.17
CA VAL A 110 7.36 -2.69 0.48
C VAL A 110 8.28 -1.56 0.96
N GLY A 111 9.42 -1.89 1.53
CA GLY A 111 10.40 -0.90 1.97
C GLY A 111 10.92 -0.03 0.83
N LEU A 112 11.17 -0.61 -0.35
CA LEU A 112 11.57 0.16 -1.53
C LEU A 112 10.46 1.13 -1.96
N ALA A 113 9.21 0.72 -1.93
CA ALA A 113 8.07 1.58 -2.25
C ALA A 113 7.93 2.72 -1.24
N LEU A 114 8.13 2.45 0.04
CA LEU A 114 8.08 3.48 1.09
C LEU A 114 9.13 4.56 0.86
N LYS A 115 10.31 4.17 0.44
CA LYS A 115 11.39 5.12 0.11
C LYS A 115 11.09 5.89 -1.16
N LYS A 116 10.56 5.20 -2.17
CA LYS A 116 10.27 5.80 -3.47
C LYS A 116 9.26 6.94 -3.36
N VAL A 117 8.18 6.77 -2.60
CA VAL A 117 7.17 7.83 -2.44
C VAL A 117 7.70 9.03 -1.66
N LEU A 118 8.77 8.87 -0.90
CA LEU A 118 9.42 9.99 -0.23
C LEU A 118 10.28 10.81 -1.17
N GLU A 119 10.95 10.15 -2.10
CA GLU A 119 11.91 10.79 -3.03
C GLU A 119 11.23 11.45 -4.23
N ALA A 120 9.99 11.11 -4.49
CA ALA A 120 9.25 11.61 -5.66
C ALA A 120 8.96 13.12 -5.60
#